data_fc802dc6cd7b7dac0dd657fbe2071f16
#
_entry.id   fc802dc6cd7b7dac0dd657fbe2071f16
#
_cell.length_a   1.000
_cell.length_b   1.000
_cell.length_c   1.000
_cell.angle_alpha   90.00
_cell.angle_beta   90.00
_cell.angle_gamma   90.00
#
_symmetry.space_group_name_H-M   'P 1'
#
loop_
_entity.id
_entity.type
_entity.pdbx_description
1 polymer ?
#
loop_
_entity_poly.entity_id
_entity_poly.type
_entity_poly.pdbx_seq_one_letter_code
_entity_poly.pdbx_strand_id
1 'polypeptide(L)'
;MECDVTNQKRLAIIGTTQIAQSHVDAARKVGFNVCHVAGRKNSSTVDHFAESNSIANVWSDPTTLATSGDWDAIVIASAMESLAGLLQLSMNSNRAVLVEKPVALDAQLFEQFRGSTERVIVGFNRRFYTAVLEAKKFLSERPACLIQLQVPESVTLKPGAQPDYSRVKTNSTHAFDLLNFITGGIHDVKVESVLHDSQKTAAVASARSNRGDLCSVFANWNASANFALTIDCNEERFELRPLEDGVLYRGLEVMKTSSSNRRTYMPKKIATFSEPSDSEMYKPGFLGQAQALMDLVDGKRSPIAATLSDAKAAQLFADALIGD
;
A
#
# COMPACT_ATOMS: atom_id res chain seq x y z
N MET A 1 33.89 -10.19 -15.54
CA MET A 1 33.68 -9.88 -14.12
C MET A 1 32.77 -10.98 -13.59
N GLU A 2 33.31 -12.02 -13.00
CA GLU A 2 32.56 -13.00 -12.28
C GLU A 2 31.93 -12.29 -11.08
N CYS A 3 30.59 -12.20 -11.06
CA CYS A 3 29.85 -11.78 -9.87
C CYS A 3 30.16 -12.79 -8.76
N ASP A 4 30.72 -12.32 -7.67
CA ASP A 4 30.98 -13.09 -6.46
C ASP A 4 29.64 -13.52 -5.85
N VAL A 5 29.17 -14.71 -6.21
CA VAL A 5 27.86 -15.28 -5.82
C VAL A 5 27.82 -15.62 -4.31
N THR A 6 28.96 -15.55 -3.62
CA THR A 6 29.12 -16.00 -2.24
C THR A 6 28.61 -15.03 -1.18
N ASN A 7 28.21 -13.78 -1.55
CA ASN A 7 27.83 -12.75 -0.58
C ASN A 7 26.44 -12.12 -0.82
N GLN A 8 25.62 -12.66 -1.74
CA GLN A 8 24.27 -12.14 -1.98
C GLN A 8 23.30 -12.60 -0.89
N LYS A 9 22.43 -11.68 -0.42
CA LYS A 9 21.37 -11.99 0.54
C LYS A 9 20.35 -12.92 -0.09
N ARG A 10 20.02 -14.02 0.58
CA ARG A 10 19.10 -15.05 0.10
C ARG A 10 17.68 -14.65 0.41
N LEU A 11 16.83 -14.67 -0.63
CA LEU A 11 15.41 -14.36 -0.52
C LEU A 11 14.56 -15.61 -0.75
N ALA A 12 13.61 -15.82 0.13
CA ALA A 12 12.53 -16.78 -0.03
C ALA A 12 11.23 -16.08 -0.46
N ILE A 13 10.45 -16.73 -1.32
CA ILE A 13 9.13 -16.26 -1.76
C ILE A 13 8.07 -17.31 -1.42
N ILE A 14 7.01 -16.91 -0.73
CA ILE A 14 5.82 -17.74 -0.55
C ILE A 14 4.69 -17.16 -1.39
N GLY A 15 4.30 -17.89 -2.43
CA GLY A 15 3.30 -17.48 -3.41
C GLY A 15 3.82 -17.53 -4.84
N THR A 16 2.90 -17.71 -5.81
CA THR A 16 3.21 -17.87 -7.24
C THR A 16 2.28 -17.04 -8.12
N THR A 17 1.72 -15.96 -7.56
CA THR A 17 0.81 -15.05 -8.25
C THR A 17 1.59 -13.97 -9.01
N GLN A 18 0.87 -13.15 -9.81
CA GLN A 18 1.45 -11.98 -10.47
C GLN A 18 2.10 -11.00 -9.44
N ILE A 19 1.59 -10.94 -8.23
CA ILE A 19 2.19 -10.13 -7.14
C ILE A 19 3.53 -10.73 -6.70
N ALA A 20 3.61 -12.05 -6.55
CA ALA A 20 4.87 -12.74 -6.24
C ALA A 20 5.91 -12.48 -7.35
N GLN A 21 5.51 -12.49 -8.63
CA GLN A 21 6.39 -12.15 -9.75
C GLN A 21 6.94 -10.72 -9.62
N SER A 22 6.09 -9.74 -9.31
CA SER A 22 6.52 -8.35 -9.11
C SER A 22 7.54 -8.22 -7.98
N HIS A 23 7.42 -9.02 -6.92
CA HIS A 23 8.42 -9.07 -5.84
C HIS A 23 9.73 -9.71 -6.29
N VAL A 24 9.69 -10.79 -7.08
CA VAL A 24 10.91 -11.42 -7.63
C VAL A 24 11.70 -10.43 -8.48
N ASP A 25 10.99 -9.74 -9.39
CA ASP A 25 11.62 -8.78 -10.32
C ASP A 25 12.28 -7.62 -9.56
N ALA A 26 11.56 -7.03 -8.60
CA ALA A 26 12.07 -5.95 -7.77
C ALA A 26 13.21 -6.39 -6.85
N ALA A 27 13.11 -7.55 -6.23
CA ALA A 27 14.13 -8.10 -5.33
C ALA A 27 15.45 -8.35 -6.05
N ARG A 28 15.41 -8.93 -7.25
CA ARG A 28 16.61 -9.13 -8.07
C ARG A 28 17.27 -7.83 -8.47
N LYS A 29 16.47 -6.82 -8.82
CA LYS A 29 16.99 -5.50 -9.19
C LYS A 29 17.78 -4.85 -8.05
N VAL A 30 17.37 -5.04 -6.80
CA VAL A 30 18.11 -4.51 -5.63
C VAL A 30 19.21 -5.44 -5.11
N GLY A 31 19.45 -6.59 -5.75
CA GLY A 31 20.59 -7.46 -5.47
C GLY A 31 20.31 -8.69 -4.60
N PHE A 32 19.05 -9.03 -4.33
CA PHE A 32 18.73 -10.31 -3.70
C PHE A 32 19.00 -11.50 -4.63
N ASN A 33 19.52 -12.58 -4.06
CA ASN A 33 19.45 -13.91 -4.65
C ASN A 33 18.10 -14.56 -4.28
N VAL A 34 17.15 -14.59 -5.22
CA VAL A 34 15.87 -15.28 -5.04
C VAL A 34 16.08 -16.75 -5.27
N CYS A 35 16.27 -17.53 -4.21
CA CYS A 35 16.72 -18.92 -4.29
C CYS A 35 15.72 -19.95 -3.73
N HIS A 36 14.66 -19.51 -3.03
CA HIS A 36 13.63 -20.39 -2.48
C HIS A 36 12.25 -19.94 -2.89
N VAL A 37 11.38 -20.88 -3.26
CA VAL A 37 9.95 -20.64 -3.46
C VAL A 37 9.09 -21.74 -2.84
N ALA A 38 7.94 -21.35 -2.29
CA ALA A 38 6.88 -22.26 -1.92
C ALA A 38 5.53 -21.76 -2.45
N GLY A 39 4.71 -22.69 -2.91
CA GLY A 39 3.33 -22.44 -3.29
C GLY A 39 2.36 -23.20 -2.41
N ARG A 40 1.09 -23.23 -2.83
CA ARG A 40 0.09 -24.09 -2.18
C ARG A 40 0.56 -25.55 -2.29
N LYS A 41 0.41 -26.30 -1.20
CA LYS A 41 0.75 -27.73 -1.18
C LYS A 41 0.13 -28.47 -2.37
N ASN A 42 0.94 -29.25 -3.07
CA ASN A 42 0.57 -30.03 -4.28
C ASN A 42 0.10 -29.16 -5.48
N SER A 43 0.56 -27.93 -5.60
CA SER A 43 0.24 -27.06 -6.73
C SER A 43 1.32 -27.18 -7.82
N SER A 44 0.93 -27.54 -9.03
CA SER A 44 1.82 -27.56 -10.20
C SER A 44 2.29 -26.15 -10.63
N THR A 45 1.65 -25.11 -10.13
CA THR A 45 2.04 -23.74 -10.46
C THR A 45 3.37 -23.32 -9.83
N VAL A 46 3.79 -23.98 -8.73
CA VAL A 46 5.05 -23.62 -8.06
C VAL A 46 6.26 -24.06 -8.88
N ASP A 47 6.22 -25.23 -9.51
CA ASP A 47 7.32 -25.74 -10.33
C ASP A 47 7.49 -24.85 -11.58
N HIS A 48 6.40 -24.53 -12.26
CA HIS A 48 6.42 -23.60 -13.41
C HIS A 48 6.94 -22.21 -13.03
N PHE A 49 6.53 -21.67 -11.87
CA PHE A 49 7.01 -20.39 -11.37
C PHE A 49 8.52 -20.44 -11.07
N ALA A 50 8.99 -21.52 -10.46
CA ALA A 50 10.41 -21.73 -10.17
C ALA A 50 11.25 -21.79 -11.45
N GLU A 51 10.81 -22.58 -12.43
CA GLU A 51 11.48 -22.69 -13.74
C GLU A 51 11.54 -21.34 -14.45
N SER A 52 10.40 -20.66 -14.57
CA SER A 52 10.29 -19.36 -15.24
C SER A 52 11.17 -18.29 -14.60
N ASN A 53 11.42 -18.43 -13.29
CA ASN A 53 12.24 -17.50 -12.51
C ASN A 53 13.63 -18.07 -12.16
N SER A 54 14.04 -19.22 -12.67
CA SER A 54 15.33 -19.85 -12.34
C SER A 54 15.59 -19.92 -10.81
N ILE A 55 14.56 -20.30 -10.03
CA ILE A 55 14.66 -20.47 -8.58
C ILE A 55 15.04 -21.91 -8.27
N ALA A 56 16.16 -22.11 -7.57
CA ALA A 56 16.78 -23.43 -7.41
C ALA A 56 16.01 -24.34 -6.43
N ASN A 57 15.43 -23.78 -5.35
CA ASN A 57 14.85 -24.58 -4.27
C ASN A 57 13.33 -24.43 -4.23
N VAL A 58 12.64 -25.49 -4.59
CA VAL A 58 11.17 -25.58 -4.53
C VAL A 58 10.75 -26.32 -3.27
N TRP A 59 9.88 -25.71 -2.48
CA TRP A 59 9.37 -26.28 -1.24
C TRP A 59 7.92 -26.73 -1.40
N SER A 60 7.64 -27.96 -1.00
CA SER A 60 6.29 -28.53 -1.10
C SER A 60 5.30 -27.99 -0.05
N ASP A 61 5.81 -27.37 1.00
CA ASP A 61 5.02 -26.81 2.10
C ASP A 61 5.53 -25.41 2.49
N PRO A 62 4.69 -24.36 2.36
CA PRO A 62 5.05 -23.00 2.72
C PRO A 62 5.35 -22.83 4.22
N THR A 63 4.75 -23.66 5.10
CA THR A 63 5.03 -23.59 6.54
C THR A 63 6.44 -24.07 6.87
N THR A 64 6.91 -25.11 6.18
CA THR A 64 8.27 -25.60 6.31
C THR A 64 9.28 -24.57 5.82
N LEU A 65 9.03 -23.89 4.69
CA LEU A 65 9.87 -22.80 4.22
C LEU A 65 9.89 -21.63 5.23
N ALA A 66 8.73 -21.22 5.73
CA ALA A 66 8.61 -20.10 6.68
C ALA A 66 9.43 -20.33 7.97
N THR A 67 9.56 -21.60 8.40
CA THR A 67 10.26 -21.99 9.64
C THR A 67 11.71 -22.46 9.42
N SER A 68 12.13 -22.76 8.18
CA SER A 68 13.45 -23.35 7.88
C SER A 68 14.62 -22.46 8.31
N GLY A 69 14.43 -21.12 8.21
CA GLY A 69 15.51 -20.16 8.47
C GLY A 69 16.65 -20.22 7.44
N ASP A 70 16.49 -20.89 6.32
CA ASP A 70 17.50 -20.96 5.26
C ASP A 70 17.41 -19.80 4.25
N TRP A 71 17.09 -18.61 4.75
CA TRP A 71 16.94 -17.36 4.01
C TRP A 71 17.33 -16.17 4.89
N ASP A 72 17.73 -15.07 4.30
CA ASP A 72 18.06 -13.83 5.01
C ASP A 72 16.83 -12.90 5.08
N ALA A 73 15.96 -13.00 4.06
CA ALA A 73 14.64 -12.37 4.03
C ALA A 73 13.61 -13.29 3.39
N ILE A 74 12.33 -13.06 3.72
CA ILE A 74 11.20 -13.76 3.12
C ILE A 74 10.10 -12.78 2.70
N VAL A 75 9.52 -13.01 1.52
CA VAL A 75 8.30 -12.34 1.05
C VAL A 75 7.13 -13.31 1.10
N ILE A 76 6.06 -12.93 1.79
CA ILE A 76 4.82 -13.71 1.90
C ILE A 76 3.76 -13.05 1.02
N ALA A 77 3.54 -13.59 -0.18
CA ALA A 77 2.60 -13.11 -1.20
C ALA A 77 1.61 -14.22 -1.59
N SER A 78 1.10 -14.93 -0.59
CA SER A 78 0.16 -16.05 -0.73
C SER A 78 -1.30 -15.59 -0.66
N ALA A 79 -2.23 -16.55 -0.67
CA ALA A 79 -3.65 -16.26 -0.45
C ALA A 79 -3.88 -15.62 0.94
N MET A 80 -4.81 -14.68 1.00
CA MET A 80 -5.07 -13.84 2.17
C MET A 80 -5.28 -14.65 3.46
N GLU A 81 -5.98 -15.76 3.36
CA GLU A 81 -6.32 -16.63 4.50
C GLU A 81 -5.08 -17.27 5.17
N SER A 82 -3.97 -17.34 4.44
CA SER A 82 -2.71 -17.92 4.94
C SER A 82 -1.69 -16.88 5.40
N LEU A 83 -1.88 -15.59 5.09
CA LEU A 83 -0.88 -14.54 5.37
C LEU A 83 -0.55 -14.45 6.86
N ALA A 84 -1.56 -14.32 7.72
CA ALA A 84 -1.36 -14.17 9.17
C ALA A 84 -0.61 -15.36 9.79
N GLY A 85 -0.99 -16.58 9.42
CA GLY A 85 -0.34 -17.79 9.93
C GLY A 85 1.12 -17.93 9.48
N LEU A 86 1.39 -17.69 8.20
CA LEU A 86 2.74 -17.71 7.64
C LEU A 86 3.62 -16.59 8.21
N LEU A 87 3.05 -15.40 8.40
CA LEU A 87 3.74 -14.30 9.05
C LEU A 87 4.17 -14.67 10.47
N GLN A 88 3.25 -15.20 11.29
CA GLN A 88 3.57 -15.59 12.67
C GLN A 88 4.70 -16.61 12.73
N LEU A 89 4.70 -17.60 11.82
CA LEU A 89 5.77 -18.61 11.72
C LEU A 89 7.11 -17.95 11.34
N SER A 90 7.11 -17.07 10.35
CA SER A 90 8.32 -16.41 9.85
C SER A 90 8.94 -15.47 10.89
N MET A 91 8.13 -14.79 11.71
CA MET A 91 8.60 -13.88 12.75
C MET A 91 9.45 -14.55 13.82
N ASN A 92 9.26 -15.86 14.05
CA ASN A 92 10.05 -16.60 15.03
C ASN A 92 11.53 -16.74 14.62
N SER A 93 11.86 -16.52 13.35
CA SER A 93 13.24 -16.57 12.84
C SER A 93 14.09 -15.35 13.18
N ASN A 94 13.48 -14.25 13.64
CA ASN A 94 14.11 -12.93 13.84
C ASN A 94 14.79 -12.36 12.56
N ARG A 95 14.31 -12.75 11.38
CA ARG A 95 14.82 -12.31 10.08
C ARG A 95 13.87 -11.31 9.44
N ALA A 96 14.28 -10.70 8.33
CA ALA A 96 13.48 -9.70 7.64
C ALA A 96 12.30 -10.36 6.91
N VAL A 97 11.10 -9.86 7.15
CA VAL A 97 9.85 -10.36 6.55
C VAL A 97 9.12 -9.23 5.85
N LEU A 98 8.75 -9.44 4.59
CA LEU A 98 7.76 -8.62 3.90
C LEU A 98 6.49 -9.48 3.72
N VAL A 99 5.37 -9.00 4.22
CA VAL A 99 4.07 -9.68 4.09
C VAL A 99 3.11 -8.82 3.27
N GLU A 100 2.43 -9.43 2.29
CA GLU A 100 1.42 -8.73 1.51
C GLU A 100 0.21 -8.36 2.37
N LYS A 101 -0.49 -7.33 1.91
CA LYS A 101 -1.72 -6.84 2.52
C LYS A 101 -2.97 -7.48 1.88
N PRO A 102 -4.10 -7.53 2.58
CA PRO A 102 -4.25 -7.26 4.01
C PRO A 102 -3.70 -8.41 4.84
N VAL A 103 -2.95 -8.10 5.88
CA VAL A 103 -2.38 -9.12 6.79
C VAL A 103 -3.49 -9.89 7.50
N ALA A 104 -4.55 -9.18 7.88
CA ALA A 104 -5.77 -9.71 8.47
C ALA A 104 -6.95 -8.79 8.15
N LEU A 105 -8.16 -9.33 8.08
CA LEU A 105 -9.41 -8.58 7.86
C LEU A 105 -10.05 -8.08 9.16
N ASP A 106 -9.65 -8.64 10.29
CA ASP A 106 -10.06 -8.24 11.62
C ASP A 106 -8.89 -7.57 12.33
N ALA A 107 -9.07 -6.32 12.73
CA ALA A 107 -8.05 -5.55 13.43
C ALA A 107 -7.63 -6.17 14.76
N GLN A 108 -8.48 -6.98 15.42
CA GLN A 108 -8.14 -7.65 16.67
C GLN A 108 -7.07 -8.74 16.47
N LEU A 109 -7.00 -9.34 15.28
CA LEU A 109 -5.99 -10.36 14.98
C LEU A 109 -4.56 -9.82 15.05
N PHE A 110 -4.35 -8.51 14.87
CA PHE A 110 -3.03 -7.90 15.00
C PHE A 110 -2.47 -7.98 16.43
N GLU A 111 -3.33 -8.09 17.45
CA GLU A 111 -2.90 -8.28 18.86
C GLU A 111 -2.32 -9.66 19.13
N GLN A 112 -2.51 -10.60 18.22
CA GLN A 112 -2.03 -11.98 18.37
C GLN A 112 -0.59 -12.16 17.91
N PHE A 113 -0.06 -11.23 17.08
CA PHE A 113 1.31 -11.34 16.58
C PHE A 113 2.33 -11.21 17.72
N ARG A 114 3.22 -12.20 17.81
CA ARG A 114 4.30 -12.26 18.78
C ARG A 114 5.62 -12.49 18.06
N GLY A 115 6.72 -12.00 18.65
CA GLY A 115 8.04 -12.10 18.06
C GLY A 115 8.56 -10.77 17.54
N SER A 116 9.45 -10.82 16.57
CA SER A 116 10.20 -9.66 16.04
C SER A 116 9.38 -8.79 15.09
N THR A 117 8.37 -8.09 15.61
CA THR A 117 7.51 -7.21 14.80
C THR A 117 8.29 -6.09 14.13
N GLU A 118 9.40 -5.66 14.70
CA GLU A 118 10.35 -4.69 14.14
C GLU A 118 11.06 -5.20 12.89
N ARG A 119 11.05 -6.51 12.65
CA ARG A 119 11.62 -7.16 11.46
C ARG A 119 10.58 -7.37 10.36
N VAL A 120 9.37 -6.82 10.50
CA VAL A 120 8.27 -6.98 9.54
C VAL A 120 8.01 -5.69 8.77
N ILE A 121 7.86 -5.80 7.45
CA ILE A 121 7.34 -4.79 6.53
C ILE A 121 6.01 -5.29 5.96
N VAL A 122 4.98 -4.44 5.97
CA VAL A 122 3.71 -4.75 5.30
C VAL A 122 3.68 -4.18 3.89
N GLY A 123 3.10 -4.91 2.95
CA GLY A 123 3.09 -4.69 1.50
C GLY A 123 2.31 -3.45 1.02
N PHE A 124 2.39 -2.31 1.72
CA PHE A 124 1.81 -1.05 1.27
C PHE A 124 2.74 -0.32 0.30
N ASN A 125 2.85 -0.84 -0.92
CA ASN A 125 3.75 -0.33 -1.96
C ASN A 125 3.50 1.14 -2.35
N ARG A 126 2.27 1.64 -2.22
CA ARG A 126 1.91 3.02 -2.60
C ARG A 126 2.64 4.09 -1.77
N ARG A 127 3.14 3.77 -0.57
CA ARG A 127 4.00 4.67 0.21
C ARG A 127 5.28 5.07 -0.52
N PHE A 128 5.75 4.22 -1.44
CA PHE A 128 6.98 4.40 -2.20
C PHE A 128 6.76 5.08 -3.56
N TYR A 129 5.54 5.49 -3.89
CA TYR A 129 5.29 6.26 -5.11
C TYR A 129 5.97 7.62 -5.01
N THR A 130 6.68 8.03 -6.05
CA THR A 130 7.37 9.33 -6.13
C THR A 130 6.41 10.48 -5.81
N ALA A 131 5.23 10.48 -6.42
CA ALA A 131 4.21 11.49 -6.16
C ALA A 131 3.72 11.53 -4.70
N VAL A 132 3.62 10.36 -4.05
CA VAL A 132 3.21 10.25 -2.63
C VAL A 132 4.30 10.80 -1.70
N LEU A 133 5.57 10.51 -1.99
CA LEU A 133 6.69 11.03 -1.20
C LEU A 133 6.79 12.56 -1.32
N GLU A 134 6.56 13.10 -2.51
CA GLU A 134 6.51 14.56 -2.73
C GLU A 134 5.29 15.19 -2.04
N ALA A 135 4.12 14.54 -2.03
CA ALA A 135 2.96 15.01 -1.26
C ALA A 135 3.25 15.04 0.25
N LYS A 136 3.91 14.01 0.79
CA LYS A 136 4.33 13.96 2.19
C LYS A 136 5.33 15.07 2.52
N LYS A 137 6.31 15.29 1.65
CA LYS A 137 7.28 16.39 1.78
C LYS A 137 6.56 17.74 1.73
N PHE A 138 5.69 17.95 0.75
CA PHE A 138 4.86 19.16 0.62
C PHE A 138 4.12 19.46 1.92
N LEU A 139 3.46 18.46 2.51
CA LEU A 139 2.71 18.62 3.75
C LEU A 139 3.64 18.93 4.95
N SER A 140 4.83 18.30 5.02
CA SER A 140 5.75 18.47 6.15
C SER A 140 6.34 19.89 6.27
N GLU A 141 6.38 20.63 5.17
CA GLU A 141 6.94 21.99 5.06
C GLU A 141 5.88 23.08 5.31
N ARG A 142 4.64 22.72 5.63
CA ARG A 142 3.49 23.64 5.71
C ARG A 142 2.79 23.55 7.07
N PRO A 143 2.00 24.61 7.45
CA PRO A 143 1.11 24.54 8.58
C PRO A 143 0.01 23.49 8.37
N ALA A 144 -0.91 23.37 9.34
CA ALA A 144 -2.06 22.49 9.20
C ALA A 144 -2.90 22.82 7.95
N CYS A 145 -3.27 21.79 7.22
CA CYS A 145 -3.93 21.87 5.91
C CYS A 145 -5.31 21.19 5.93
N LEU A 146 -6.07 21.35 4.85
CA LEU A 146 -7.25 20.54 4.55
C LEU A 146 -6.82 19.40 3.62
N ILE A 147 -7.13 18.16 4.01
CA ILE A 147 -6.79 16.96 3.25
C ILE A 147 -8.07 16.21 2.88
N GLN A 148 -8.21 15.87 1.60
CA GLN A 148 -9.37 15.15 1.09
C GLN A 148 -8.91 13.86 0.41
N LEU A 149 -9.46 12.73 0.85
CA LEU A 149 -9.26 11.42 0.23
C LEU A 149 -10.55 10.95 -0.42
N GLN A 150 -10.50 10.58 -1.70
CA GLN A 150 -11.61 10.01 -2.44
C GLN A 150 -11.43 8.50 -2.57
N VAL A 151 -12.48 7.74 -2.20
CA VAL A 151 -12.47 6.27 -2.18
C VAL A 151 -13.68 5.74 -2.96
N PRO A 152 -13.59 5.60 -4.29
CA PRO A 152 -14.67 5.11 -5.14
C PRO A 152 -14.62 3.59 -5.31
N GLU A 153 -14.59 2.85 -4.20
CA GLU A 153 -14.43 1.39 -4.25
C GLU A 153 -15.70 0.68 -4.78
N SER A 154 -15.49 -0.44 -5.45
CA SER A 154 -16.59 -1.29 -5.89
C SER A 154 -17.15 -2.09 -4.70
N VAL A 155 -18.43 -1.92 -4.45
CA VAL A 155 -19.18 -2.64 -3.43
C VAL A 155 -20.38 -3.34 -4.07
N THR A 156 -20.59 -4.60 -3.76
CA THR A 156 -21.76 -5.32 -4.26
C THR A 156 -22.96 -5.01 -3.38
N LEU A 157 -23.93 -4.29 -3.94
CA LEU A 157 -25.20 -3.94 -3.30
C LEU A 157 -26.32 -4.75 -3.99
N LYS A 158 -26.98 -5.65 -3.28
CA LYS A 158 -28.10 -6.45 -3.79
C LYS A 158 -29.33 -6.22 -2.92
N PRO A 159 -30.54 -5.98 -3.49
CA PRO A 159 -31.76 -5.87 -2.72
C PRO A 159 -31.97 -7.08 -1.81
N GLY A 160 -32.24 -6.83 -0.54
CA GLY A 160 -32.52 -7.87 0.47
C GLY A 160 -31.31 -8.67 0.95
N ALA A 161 -30.08 -8.35 0.47
CA ALA A 161 -28.85 -8.97 0.95
C ALA A 161 -27.97 -7.95 1.71
N GLN A 162 -27.05 -8.46 2.54
CA GLN A 162 -26.02 -7.61 3.14
C GLN A 162 -25.05 -7.11 2.06
N PRO A 163 -24.60 -5.85 2.13
CA PRO A 163 -23.57 -5.33 1.23
C PRO A 163 -22.25 -6.11 1.38
N ASP A 164 -21.58 -6.36 0.26
CA ASP A 164 -20.23 -6.92 0.29
C ASP A 164 -19.19 -5.81 0.25
N TYR A 165 -18.62 -5.49 1.41
CA TYR A 165 -17.55 -4.50 1.59
C TYR A 165 -16.15 -5.13 1.60
N SER A 166 -15.97 -6.37 1.13
CA SER A 166 -14.68 -7.07 1.15
C SER A 166 -13.58 -6.26 0.48
N ARG A 167 -13.88 -5.56 -0.61
CA ARG A 167 -12.90 -4.70 -1.31
C ARG A 167 -12.51 -3.46 -0.50
N VAL A 168 -13.37 -2.94 0.35
CA VAL A 168 -13.03 -1.85 1.27
C VAL A 168 -11.98 -2.32 2.26
N LYS A 169 -12.15 -3.52 2.82
CA LYS A 169 -11.21 -4.16 3.76
C LYS A 169 -9.91 -4.66 3.11
N THR A 170 -9.89 -4.87 1.78
CA THR A 170 -8.72 -5.43 1.10
C THR A 170 -8.00 -4.41 0.21
N ASN A 171 -8.71 -3.66 -0.63
CA ASN A 171 -8.10 -2.73 -1.58
C ASN A 171 -8.02 -1.30 -1.03
N SER A 172 -9.11 -0.79 -0.43
CA SER A 172 -9.14 0.59 0.05
C SER A 172 -8.22 0.84 1.25
N THR A 173 -7.77 -0.21 1.95
CA THR A 173 -6.74 -0.11 3.01
C THR A 173 -5.45 0.54 2.51
N HIS A 174 -5.10 0.44 1.23
CA HIS A 174 -4.00 1.22 0.64
C HIS A 174 -4.21 2.73 0.74
N ALA A 175 -5.43 3.21 0.52
CA ALA A 175 -5.74 4.64 0.58
C ALA A 175 -5.78 5.14 2.04
N PHE A 176 -6.30 4.33 2.95
CA PHE A 176 -6.31 4.65 4.39
C PHE A 176 -4.91 4.65 4.98
N ASP A 177 -4.08 3.69 4.57
CA ASP A 177 -2.66 3.68 4.91
C ASP A 177 -1.92 4.93 4.39
N LEU A 178 -2.18 5.34 3.14
CA LEU A 178 -1.59 6.56 2.59
C LEU A 178 -1.98 7.81 3.37
N LEU A 179 -3.25 7.94 3.77
CA LEU A 179 -3.70 9.06 4.58
C LEU A 179 -2.93 9.10 5.91
N ASN A 180 -2.85 7.98 6.63
CA ASN A 180 -2.07 7.86 7.86
C ASN A 180 -0.58 8.17 7.63
N PHE A 181 0.01 7.63 6.57
CA PHE A 181 1.43 7.81 6.25
C PHE A 181 1.79 9.27 5.95
N ILE A 182 0.99 9.95 5.13
CA ILE A 182 1.25 11.33 4.72
C ILE A 182 1.07 12.27 5.91
N THR A 183 0.04 12.06 6.74
CA THR A 183 -0.31 12.93 7.86
C THR A 183 0.43 12.62 9.17
N GLY A 184 1.09 11.47 9.25
CA GLY A 184 1.71 10.98 10.48
C GLY A 184 0.73 10.39 11.49
N GLY A 185 -0.46 9.99 11.04
CA GLY A 185 -1.54 9.39 11.81
C GLY A 185 -2.76 10.30 11.93
N ILE A 186 -3.93 9.68 12.06
CA ILE A 186 -5.22 10.36 12.24
C ILE A 186 -5.94 9.86 13.48
N HIS A 187 -6.77 10.73 14.07
CA HIS A 187 -7.59 10.45 15.25
C HIS A 187 -8.94 11.19 15.15
N ASP A 188 -9.82 11.02 16.13
CA ASP A 188 -11.14 11.65 16.21
C ASP A 188 -12.01 11.37 14.98
N VAL A 189 -11.99 10.14 14.50
CA VAL A 189 -12.74 9.71 13.31
C VAL A 189 -14.23 9.74 13.61
N LYS A 190 -14.99 10.50 12.78
CA LYS A 190 -16.45 10.56 12.79
C LYS A 190 -16.94 10.18 11.41
N VAL A 191 -17.92 9.30 11.34
CA VAL A 191 -18.47 8.78 10.07
C VAL A 191 -19.95 9.11 9.97
N GLU A 192 -20.33 9.69 8.83
CA GLU A 192 -21.73 9.87 8.42
C GLU A 192 -21.99 9.07 7.14
N SER A 193 -23.16 8.47 7.03
CA SER A 193 -23.48 7.54 5.94
C SER A 193 -24.75 7.96 5.21
N VAL A 194 -24.74 7.72 3.89
CA VAL A 194 -25.94 7.79 3.06
C VAL A 194 -26.49 6.39 2.91
N LEU A 195 -27.77 6.24 3.27
CA LEU A 195 -28.48 4.97 3.18
C LEU A 195 -29.49 5.01 2.02
N HIS A 196 -29.55 3.93 1.26
CA HIS A 196 -30.61 3.65 0.29
C HIS A 196 -31.07 2.20 0.49
N ASP A 197 -32.37 2.01 0.71
CA ASP A 197 -32.99 0.71 1.06
C ASP A 197 -32.24 0.00 2.21
N SER A 198 -31.91 0.76 3.26
CA SER A 198 -31.14 0.31 4.44
C SER A 198 -29.69 -0.13 4.14
N GLN A 199 -29.20 0.06 2.92
CA GLN A 199 -27.82 -0.21 2.54
C GLN A 199 -27.00 1.08 2.52
N LYS A 200 -25.78 1.03 3.03
CA LYS A 200 -24.86 2.16 2.97
C LYS A 200 -24.29 2.28 1.55
N THR A 201 -24.70 3.32 0.83
CA THR A 201 -24.29 3.58 -0.56
C THR A 201 -23.13 4.58 -0.66
N ALA A 202 -22.94 5.39 0.37
CA ALA A 202 -21.82 6.30 0.51
C ALA A 202 -21.54 6.59 1.99
N ALA A 203 -20.34 7.06 2.28
CA ALA A 203 -19.97 7.55 3.60
C ALA A 203 -19.01 8.73 3.49
N VAL A 204 -19.08 9.63 4.46
CA VAL A 204 -18.09 10.69 4.68
C VAL A 204 -17.51 10.48 6.06
N ALA A 205 -16.17 10.38 6.13
CA ALA A 205 -15.49 10.42 7.40
C ALA A 205 -14.74 11.75 7.55
N SER A 206 -14.80 12.33 8.75
CA SER A 206 -13.93 13.44 9.16
C SER A 206 -12.98 12.97 10.26
N ALA A 207 -11.74 13.47 10.25
CA ALA A 207 -10.72 13.13 11.23
C ALA A 207 -9.74 14.30 11.40
N ARG A 208 -8.92 14.26 12.45
CA ARG A 208 -7.76 15.15 12.63
C ARG A 208 -6.47 14.37 12.50
N SER A 209 -5.45 15.00 11.90
CA SER A 209 -4.10 14.44 11.94
C SER A 209 -3.37 14.81 13.23
N ASN A 210 -2.30 14.05 13.54
CA ASN A 210 -1.39 14.40 14.63
C ASN A 210 -0.70 15.76 14.46
N ARG A 211 -0.71 16.32 13.23
CA ARG A 211 -0.21 17.65 12.88
C ARG A 211 -1.25 18.75 13.08
N GLY A 212 -2.52 18.40 13.30
CA GLY A 212 -3.67 19.31 13.36
C GLY A 212 -4.39 19.52 12.03
N ASP A 213 -4.02 18.81 10.96
CA ASP A 213 -4.75 18.87 9.68
C ASP A 213 -6.20 18.41 9.87
N LEU A 214 -7.11 18.96 9.07
CA LEU A 214 -8.47 18.47 8.94
C LEU A 214 -8.54 17.51 7.75
N CYS A 215 -8.86 16.25 8.01
CA CYS A 215 -8.98 15.21 7.01
C CYS A 215 -10.44 14.88 6.72
N SER A 216 -10.79 14.74 5.45
CA SER A 216 -12.10 14.27 4.99
C SER A 216 -11.92 13.10 4.05
N VAL A 217 -12.66 12.03 4.26
CA VAL A 217 -12.68 10.85 3.37
C VAL A 217 -14.05 10.71 2.77
N PHE A 218 -14.13 10.75 1.44
CA PHE A 218 -15.35 10.60 0.67
C PHE A 218 -15.38 9.21 0.04
N ALA A 219 -16.17 8.32 0.61
CA ALA A 219 -16.42 6.99 0.08
C ALA A 219 -17.75 6.99 -0.68
N ASN A 220 -17.69 6.89 -2.00
CA ASN A 220 -18.85 6.76 -2.86
C ASN A 220 -18.73 5.44 -3.62
N TRP A 221 -19.48 4.43 -3.13
CA TRP A 221 -19.39 3.10 -3.67
C TRP A 221 -19.85 3.05 -5.13
N ASN A 222 -19.07 2.36 -5.97
CA ASN A 222 -19.34 2.19 -7.39
C ASN A 222 -19.31 3.50 -8.22
N ALA A 223 -18.73 4.59 -7.71
CA ALA A 223 -18.59 5.81 -8.50
C ALA A 223 -17.63 5.60 -9.68
N SER A 224 -17.94 6.21 -10.82
CA SER A 224 -17.06 6.24 -11.99
C SER A 224 -15.89 7.21 -11.78
N ALA A 225 -15.01 6.88 -10.85
CA ALA A 225 -13.86 7.67 -10.45
C ALA A 225 -12.67 6.77 -10.09
N ASN A 226 -11.49 7.34 -9.89
CA ASN A 226 -10.33 6.65 -9.29
C ASN A 226 -10.05 7.22 -7.90
N PHE A 227 -9.26 6.50 -7.11
CA PHE A 227 -8.71 7.01 -5.86
C PHE A 227 -7.95 8.32 -6.11
N ALA A 228 -8.16 9.28 -5.24
CA ALA A 228 -7.49 10.56 -5.32
C ALA A 228 -7.26 11.14 -3.92
N LEU A 229 -6.18 11.91 -3.78
CA LEU A 229 -5.89 12.65 -2.56
C LEU A 229 -5.55 14.10 -2.93
N THR A 230 -6.14 15.05 -2.21
CA THR A 230 -5.89 16.48 -2.38
C THR A 230 -5.47 17.08 -1.06
N ILE A 231 -4.43 17.91 -1.08
CA ILE A 231 -3.95 18.70 0.06
C ILE A 231 -4.06 20.18 -0.29
N ASP A 232 -4.93 20.89 0.39
CA ASP A 232 -5.12 22.34 0.23
C ASP A 232 -4.46 23.06 1.41
N CYS A 233 -3.52 23.95 1.11
CA CYS A 233 -2.80 24.75 2.10
C CYS A 233 -2.56 26.16 1.58
N ASN A 234 -3.28 27.13 2.14
CA ASN A 234 -3.24 28.53 1.70
C ASN A 234 -3.55 28.67 0.18
N GLU A 235 -2.61 29.21 -0.59
CA GLU A 235 -2.75 29.41 -2.04
C GLU A 235 -2.28 28.20 -2.87
N GLU A 236 -1.88 27.12 -2.22
CA GLU A 236 -1.32 25.93 -2.87
C GLU A 236 -2.23 24.72 -2.73
N ARG A 237 -2.25 23.92 -3.78
CA ARG A 237 -2.91 22.61 -3.81
C ARG A 237 -1.94 21.58 -4.34
N PHE A 238 -1.78 20.47 -3.62
CA PHE A 238 -1.15 19.25 -4.13
C PHE A 238 -2.23 18.22 -4.40
N GLU A 239 -2.28 17.69 -5.63
CA GLU A 239 -3.29 16.71 -6.04
C GLU A 239 -2.61 15.43 -6.52
N LEU A 240 -3.02 14.28 -5.99
CA LEU A 240 -2.71 12.95 -6.48
C LEU A 240 -3.95 12.41 -7.20
N ARG A 241 -3.93 12.35 -8.55
CA ARG A 241 -5.06 11.89 -9.37
C ARG A 241 -4.61 11.44 -10.76
N PRO A 242 -4.46 10.10 -11.00
CA PRO A 242 -4.53 9.01 -10.00
C PRO A 242 -3.46 9.14 -8.91
N LEU A 243 -3.39 8.20 -7.96
CA LEU A 243 -2.43 8.29 -6.83
C LEU A 243 -0.96 8.18 -7.27
N GLU A 244 -0.73 7.66 -8.46
CA GLU A 244 0.58 7.52 -9.10
C GLU A 244 1.14 8.86 -9.63
N ASP A 245 0.25 9.83 -9.89
CA ASP A 245 0.61 11.12 -10.49
C ASP A 245 0.30 12.26 -9.54
N GLY A 246 1.30 13.12 -9.32
CA GLY A 246 1.18 14.31 -8.48
C GLY A 246 1.22 15.61 -9.29
N VAL A 247 0.38 16.57 -8.92
CA VAL A 247 0.41 17.92 -9.49
C VAL A 247 0.36 18.94 -8.37
N LEU A 248 1.30 19.89 -8.41
CA LEU A 248 1.31 21.07 -7.53
C LEU A 248 0.76 22.29 -8.30
N TYR A 249 -0.24 22.93 -7.70
CA TYR A 249 -0.82 24.18 -8.18
C TYR A 249 -0.55 25.32 -7.19
N ARG A 250 -0.42 26.57 -7.72
CA ARG A 250 -0.33 27.77 -6.90
C ARG A 250 -1.07 28.92 -7.56
N GLY A 251 -2.09 29.45 -6.86
CA GLY A 251 -2.93 30.54 -7.34
C GLY A 251 -3.77 30.17 -8.57
N LEU A 252 -4.37 31.16 -9.19
CA LEU A 252 -5.22 31.02 -10.38
C LEU A 252 -4.62 31.77 -11.56
N GLU A 253 -4.75 31.23 -12.76
CA GLU A 253 -4.51 31.90 -14.01
C GLU A 253 -5.83 32.19 -14.74
N VAL A 254 -5.87 33.31 -15.46
CA VAL A 254 -7.05 33.70 -16.21
C VAL A 254 -6.84 33.41 -17.69
N MET A 255 -7.58 32.45 -18.21
CA MET A 255 -7.61 32.15 -19.63
C MET A 255 -8.67 33.04 -20.30
N LYS A 256 -8.22 33.87 -21.27
CA LYS A 256 -9.09 34.66 -22.13
C LYS A 256 -9.23 33.95 -23.47
N THR A 257 -10.46 33.72 -23.90
CA THR A 257 -10.72 33.27 -25.26
C THR A 257 -10.79 34.51 -26.17
N SER A 258 -10.03 34.52 -27.26
CA SER A 258 -9.91 35.64 -28.18
C SER A 258 -11.23 36.05 -28.85
N SER A 259 -12.26 35.20 -28.80
CA SER A 259 -13.56 35.41 -29.46
C SER A 259 -14.73 35.73 -28.51
N SER A 260 -14.49 35.79 -27.20
CA SER A 260 -15.56 36.09 -26.23
C SER A 260 -15.04 36.89 -25.03
N ASN A 261 -15.90 37.66 -24.38
CA ASN A 261 -15.63 38.34 -23.10
C ASN A 261 -15.58 37.35 -21.92
N ARG A 262 -15.62 36.03 -22.19
CA ARG A 262 -15.62 34.97 -21.15
C ARG A 262 -14.21 34.80 -20.58
N ARG A 263 -14.12 34.87 -19.27
CA ARG A 263 -12.90 34.56 -18.50
C ARG A 263 -13.09 33.23 -17.84
N THR A 264 -12.11 32.30 -17.99
CA THR A 264 -12.06 31.04 -17.28
C THR A 264 -10.90 31.09 -16.29
N TYR A 265 -11.18 30.80 -15.03
CA TYR A 265 -10.17 30.73 -13.96
C TYR A 265 -9.73 29.28 -13.79
N MET A 266 -8.45 29.02 -13.92
CA MET A 266 -7.87 27.70 -13.80
C MET A 266 -6.77 27.69 -12.73
N PRO A 267 -6.63 26.64 -11.92
CA PRO A 267 -5.47 26.48 -11.06
C PRO A 267 -4.17 26.53 -11.88
N LYS A 268 -3.22 27.35 -11.47
CA LYS A 268 -1.93 27.48 -12.16
C LYS A 268 -1.03 26.32 -11.77
N LYS A 269 -0.72 25.43 -12.71
CA LYS A 269 0.18 24.32 -12.53
C LYS A 269 1.62 24.80 -12.34
N ILE A 270 2.30 24.32 -11.27
CA ILE A 270 3.67 24.67 -10.93
C ILE A 270 4.63 23.50 -11.20
N ALA A 271 4.24 22.26 -10.83
CA ALA A 271 5.05 21.09 -11.01
C ALA A 271 4.18 19.84 -11.20
N THR A 272 4.79 18.80 -11.80
CA THR A 272 4.22 17.46 -11.90
C THR A 272 5.22 16.45 -11.36
N PHE A 273 4.72 15.36 -10.77
CA PHE A 273 5.50 14.29 -10.16
C PHE A 273 4.91 12.95 -10.61
N SER A 274 5.74 12.10 -11.18
CA SER A 274 5.38 10.75 -11.61
C SER A 274 6.56 9.81 -11.38
N GLU A 275 6.34 8.51 -11.56
CA GLU A 275 7.43 7.55 -11.47
C GLU A 275 8.51 7.83 -12.53
N PRO A 276 9.81 7.62 -12.18
CA PRO A 276 10.89 7.73 -13.15
C PRO A 276 10.73 6.72 -14.29
N SER A 277 11.10 7.09 -15.52
CA SER A 277 10.96 6.24 -16.70
C SER A 277 11.75 4.92 -16.64
N ASP A 278 12.83 4.87 -15.89
CA ASP A 278 13.64 3.67 -15.67
C ASP A 278 12.97 2.67 -14.70
N SER A 279 11.95 3.09 -13.98
CA SER A 279 11.13 2.24 -13.10
C SER A 279 9.88 1.68 -13.77
N GLU A 280 9.53 2.11 -15.00
CA GLU A 280 8.32 1.68 -15.72
C GLU A 280 8.23 0.16 -15.95
N MET A 281 9.36 -0.54 -15.98
CA MET A 281 9.41 -2.01 -16.09
C MET A 281 8.93 -2.73 -14.83
N TYR A 282 8.82 -2.02 -13.70
CA TYR A 282 8.46 -2.58 -12.41
C TYR A 282 7.10 -2.05 -11.97
N LYS A 283 6.38 -2.88 -11.24
CA LYS A 283 5.15 -2.41 -10.61
C LYS A 283 5.47 -1.26 -9.65
N PRO A 284 4.76 -0.11 -9.73
CA PRO A 284 5.06 1.07 -8.93
C PRO A 284 5.21 0.77 -7.43
N GLY A 285 6.28 1.32 -6.82
CA GLY A 285 6.59 1.18 -5.40
C GLY A 285 7.26 -0.14 -5.00
N PHE A 286 7.30 -1.17 -5.86
CA PHE A 286 7.90 -2.47 -5.50
C PHE A 286 9.41 -2.40 -5.37
N LEU A 287 10.08 -1.59 -6.19
CA LEU A 287 11.54 -1.37 -6.04
C LEU A 287 11.86 -0.75 -4.67
N GLY A 288 11.09 0.27 -4.26
CA GLY A 288 11.26 0.89 -2.94
C GLY A 288 10.99 -0.09 -1.79
N GLN A 289 9.99 -0.96 -1.91
CA GLN A 289 9.75 -2.01 -0.91
C GLN A 289 10.89 -3.03 -0.85
N ALA A 290 11.40 -3.47 -2.01
CA ALA A 290 12.51 -4.42 -2.07
C ALA A 290 13.78 -3.82 -1.47
N GLN A 291 14.07 -2.53 -1.73
CA GLN A 291 15.17 -1.82 -1.10
C GLN A 291 14.99 -1.72 0.42
N ALA A 292 13.77 -1.37 0.89
CA ALA A 292 13.49 -1.33 2.32
C ALA A 292 13.64 -2.71 3.00
N LEU A 293 13.34 -3.80 2.29
CA LEU A 293 13.57 -5.16 2.79
C LEU A 293 15.07 -5.47 2.85
N MET A 294 15.86 -5.06 1.85
CA MET A 294 17.32 -5.20 1.86
C MET A 294 17.96 -4.42 3.01
N ASP A 295 17.53 -3.17 3.19
CA ASP A 295 17.99 -2.32 4.30
C ASP A 295 17.67 -2.98 5.65
N LEU A 296 16.49 -3.61 5.78
CA LEU A 296 16.08 -4.31 6.99
C LEU A 296 16.95 -5.54 7.25
N VAL A 297 17.38 -6.28 6.22
CA VAL A 297 18.37 -7.37 6.36
C VAL A 297 19.67 -6.82 6.95
N ASP A 298 20.11 -5.65 6.49
CA ASP A 298 21.32 -4.98 6.95
C ASP A 298 21.15 -4.23 8.29
N GLY A 299 20.02 -4.42 8.99
CA GLY A 299 19.73 -3.84 10.29
C GLY A 299 19.28 -2.37 10.24
N LYS A 300 18.95 -1.84 9.06
CA LYS A 300 18.44 -0.48 8.86
C LYS A 300 16.94 -0.53 8.61
N ARG A 301 16.15 0.28 9.30
CA ARG A 301 14.71 0.37 9.05
C ARG A 301 14.38 1.62 8.23
N SER A 302 13.75 1.41 7.09
CA SER A 302 13.21 2.51 6.28
C SER A 302 12.03 3.18 7.00
N PRO A 303 12.02 4.52 7.17
CA PRO A 303 10.88 5.24 7.76
C PRO A 303 9.65 5.28 6.84
N ILE A 304 9.80 4.86 5.59
CA ILE A 304 8.71 4.78 4.61
C ILE A 304 7.96 3.45 4.75
N ALA A 305 8.69 2.37 5.09
CA ALA A 305 8.14 1.03 5.15
C ALA A 305 7.06 0.90 6.24
N ALA A 306 5.90 0.34 5.84
CA ALA A 306 4.78 0.16 6.73
C ALA A 306 5.04 -0.93 7.78
N THR A 307 4.51 -0.71 8.98
CA THR A 307 4.55 -1.63 10.11
C THR A 307 3.24 -2.41 10.24
N LEU A 308 3.21 -3.39 11.14
CA LEU A 308 1.95 -4.05 11.55
C LEU A 308 0.99 -3.08 12.23
N SER A 309 1.51 -2.08 12.95
CA SER A 309 0.67 -1.03 13.56
C SER A 309 0.00 -0.15 12.50
N ASP A 310 0.71 0.18 11.42
CA ASP A 310 0.13 0.91 10.29
C ASP A 310 -0.98 0.10 9.61
N ALA A 311 -0.74 -1.20 9.41
CA ALA A 311 -1.74 -2.09 8.82
C ALA A 311 -2.98 -2.23 9.69
N LYS A 312 -2.81 -2.34 11.01
CA LYS A 312 -3.92 -2.31 11.97
C LYS A 312 -4.71 -1.01 11.91
N ALA A 313 -4.03 0.13 11.86
CA ALA A 313 -4.69 1.44 11.77
C ALA A 313 -5.51 1.58 10.48
N ALA A 314 -4.98 1.13 9.34
CA ALA A 314 -5.70 1.12 8.07
C ALA A 314 -6.93 0.22 8.10
N GLN A 315 -6.85 -0.94 8.77
CA GLN A 315 -7.97 -1.86 8.94
C GLN A 315 -9.06 -1.28 9.86
N LEU A 316 -8.67 -0.71 11.00
CA LEU A 316 -9.60 -0.03 11.91
C LEU A 316 -10.36 1.12 11.21
N PHE A 317 -9.69 1.84 10.32
CA PHE A 317 -10.36 2.88 9.54
C PHE A 317 -11.37 2.30 8.54
N ALA A 318 -11.03 1.19 7.89
CA ALA A 318 -11.95 0.48 7.00
C ALA A 318 -13.19 0.01 7.77
N ASP A 319 -13.01 -0.62 8.95
CA ASP A 319 -14.10 -1.11 9.80
C ASP A 319 -15.01 0.06 10.26
N ALA A 320 -14.43 1.17 10.73
CA ALA A 320 -15.19 2.36 11.10
C ALA A 320 -16.02 2.93 9.92
N LEU A 321 -15.46 2.95 8.71
CA LEU A 321 -16.11 3.52 7.53
C LEU A 321 -17.32 2.69 7.09
N ILE A 322 -17.26 1.36 7.21
CA ILE A 322 -18.37 0.46 6.86
C ILE A 322 -19.34 0.24 8.02
N GLY A 323 -18.94 0.54 9.26
CA GLY A 323 -19.75 0.43 10.47
C GLY A 323 -19.73 -0.98 11.07
N ASP A 324 -18.59 -1.66 11.00
CA ASP A 324 -18.29 -2.93 11.67
C ASP A 324 -17.67 -2.71 13.06
#